data_6af7b2eba2fd8226a26bc46e09372afb
#
_entry.id   6af7b2eba2fd8226a26bc46e09372afb
#
_cell.length_a   1.000
_cell.length_b   1.000
_cell.length_c   1.000
_cell.angle_alpha   90.00
_cell.angle_beta   90.00
_cell.angle_gamma   90.00
#
_symmetry.space_group_name_H-M   'P 1'
#
loop_
_entity.id
_entity.type
_entity.pdbx_description
1 polymer ?
#
loop_
_entity_poly.entity_id
_entity_poly.type
_entity_poly.pdbx_seq_one_letter_code
_entity_poly.pdbx_strand_id
1 'polypeptide(L)'
;MKILVIGDSCTDTFVYGMCQRMSPEAPIPIFEPSRTVTNDGMAGNVVRNLKALGVTDVDIITNKEQITKTRYVEEKSNQMLLRVDGNDRVSNSFDYSKIDFKSYDAVVVADYDKGFLTYNDIEKIGKKSKLSFIDTKKVVDHNYFKDFTFVKMNEVEWDRCVEKGAQYMEWMDRLIVTMSERGCKYFDQTFPVDRSVEVRDLSGAGDSWMAGFVVKYIETNDPYESIEFANEKATIVVQKRGVATI
;
A
#
# COMPACT_ATOMS: atom_id res chain seq x y z
N MET A 1 16.97 12.89 0.02
CA MET A 1 16.68 11.70 -0.82
C MET A 1 15.62 12.06 -1.84
N LYS A 2 15.77 11.58 -3.06
CA LYS A 2 14.80 11.74 -4.15
C LYS A 2 14.18 10.40 -4.48
N ILE A 3 12.85 10.27 -4.34
CA ILE A 3 12.12 9.01 -4.48
C ILE A 3 11.09 9.11 -5.60
N LEU A 4 11.03 8.08 -6.45
CA LEU A 4 9.99 7.92 -7.44
C LEU A 4 8.99 6.87 -6.98
N VAL A 5 7.71 7.23 -6.89
CA VAL A 5 6.61 6.29 -6.65
C VAL A 5 5.91 5.99 -7.97
N ILE A 6 5.73 4.71 -8.29
CA ILE A 6 5.05 4.26 -9.51
C ILE A 6 3.95 3.29 -9.12
N GLY A 7 2.73 3.44 -9.63
CA GLY A 7 1.68 2.45 -9.37
C GLY A 7 0.27 2.96 -9.57
N ASP A 8 -0.69 2.10 -9.20
CA ASP A 8 -2.10 2.47 -9.22
C ASP A 8 -2.39 3.50 -8.13
N SER A 9 -3.17 4.53 -8.45
CA SER A 9 -3.70 5.51 -7.49
C SER A 9 -5.22 5.53 -7.53
N CYS A 10 -5.83 5.85 -6.40
CA CYS A 10 -7.27 6.04 -6.30
C CYS A 10 -7.60 7.24 -5.43
N THR A 11 -8.86 7.68 -5.51
CA THR A 11 -9.45 8.61 -4.56
C THR A 11 -10.22 7.81 -3.51
N ASP A 12 -9.76 7.84 -2.26
CA ASP A 12 -10.45 7.26 -1.12
C ASP A 12 -11.36 8.32 -0.48
N THR A 13 -12.67 8.09 -0.52
CA THR A 13 -13.68 8.97 0.05
C THR A 13 -14.36 8.30 1.25
N PHE A 14 -14.39 8.98 2.39
CA PHE A 14 -15.10 8.57 3.59
C PHE A 14 -16.29 9.52 3.78
N VAL A 15 -17.50 8.98 3.66
CA VAL A 15 -18.73 9.69 3.94
C VAL A 15 -19.17 9.26 5.34
N TYR A 16 -19.05 10.16 6.30
CA TYR A 16 -19.48 9.95 7.68
C TYR A 16 -20.94 10.41 7.82
N GLY A 17 -21.72 9.68 8.61
CA GLY A 17 -23.11 10.00 8.82
C GLY A 17 -23.74 9.19 9.96
N MET A 18 -25.04 9.28 10.10
CA MET A 18 -25.80 8.63 11.16
C MET A 18 -26.90 7.74 10.58
N CYS A 19 -27.16 6.61 11.26
CA CYS A 19 -28.28 5.72 10.97
C CYS A 19 -29.24 5.73 12.15
N GLN A 20 -30.24 6.62 12.14
CA GLN A 20 -31.15 6.78 13.27
C GLN A 20 -32.46 6.00 13.13
N ARG A 21 -32.81 5.55 11.92
CA ARG A 21 -34.06 4.85 11.63
C ARG A 21 -33.93 3.86 10.48
N MET A 22 -34.84 2.91 10.45
CA MET A 22 -34.95 1.98 9.32
C MET A 22 -35.86 2.58 8.22
N SER A 23 -35.61 2.15 6.96
CA SER A 23 -36.44 2.52 5.84
C SER A 23 -37.83 1.84 5.96
N PRO A 24 -38.92 2.56 5.64
CA PRO A 24 -40.23 1.91 5.51
C PRO A 24 -40.36 1.07 4.23
N GLU A 25 -39.47 1.23 3.25
CA GLU A 25 -39.52 0.56 1.95
C GLU A 25 -38.80 -0.79 1.93
N ALA A 26 -37.80 -0.97 2.79
CA ALA A 26 -36.99 -2.18 2.88
C ALA A 26 -36.31 -2.27 4.25
N PRO A 27 -35.87 -3.46 4.71
CA PRO A 27 -35.18 -3.64 5.99
C PRO A 27 -33.71 -3.14 5.92
N ILE A 28 -33.51 -1.88 5.57
CA ILE A 28 -32.21 -1.22 5.48
C ILE A 28 -32.19 0.04 6.34
N PRO A 29 -31.04 0.41 6.94
CA PRO A 29 -30.91 1.68 7.63
C PRO A 29 -30.96 2.85 6.64
N ILE A 30 -31.55 3.97 7.07
CA ILE A 30 -31.43 5.25 6.38
C ILE A 30 -30.16 5.93 6.88
N PHE A 31 -29.23 6.15 5.97
CA PHE A 31 -27.96 6.85 6.23
C PHE A 31 -28.12 8.34 5.92
N GLU A 32 -27.90 9.18 6.92
CA GLU A 32 -27.92 10.64 6.80
C GLU A 32 -26.49 11.17 6.86
N PRO A 33 -25.89 11.59 5.72
CA PRO A 33 -24.51 12.03 5.68
C PRO A 33 -24.32 13.36 6.43
N SER A 34 -23.23 13.48 7.20
CA SER A 34 -22.85 14.68 7.97
C SER A 34 -21.61 15.37 7.38
N ARG A 35 -20.59 14.61 7.00
CA ARG A 35 -19.33 15.13 6.43
C ARG A 35 -18.66 14.13 5.50
N THR A 36 -17.83 14.68 4.61
CA THR A 36 -17.04 13.87 3.68
C THR A 36 -15.55 14.23 3.81
N VAL A 37 -14.71 13.20 3.81
CA VAL A 37 -13.25 13.33 3.80
C VAL A 37 -12.71 12.56 2.61
N THR A 38 -11.85 13.20 1.83
CA THR A 38 -11.24 12.61 0.64
C THR A 38 -9.72 12.60 0.79
N ASN A 39 -9.10 11.48 0.44
CA ASN A 39 -7.65 11.28 0.50
C ASN A 39 -7.15 10.61 -0.78
N ASP A 40 -5.88 10.84 -1.10
CA ASP A 40 -5.19 10.04 -2.10
C ASP A 40 -4.91 8.66 -1.51
N GLY A 41 -5.31 7.61 -2.23
CA GLY A 41 -5.10 6.21 -1.86
C GLY A 41 -4.06 5.51 -2.73
N MET A 42 -3.69 4.27 -2.37
CA MET A 42 -2.71 3.44 -3.09
C MET A 42 -1.35 4.15 -3.22
N ALA A 43 -0.78 4.28 -4.44
CA ALA A 43 0.48 4.99 -4.68
C ALA A 43 0.46 6.44 -4.14
N GLY A 44 -0.68 7.13 -4.24
CA GLY A 44 -0.86 8.45 -3.65
C GLY A 44 -0.71 8.45 -2.13
N ASN A 45 -1.19 7.41 -1.44
CA ASN A 45 -1.02 7.27 0.00
C ASN A 45 0.44 6.98 0.39
N VAL A 46 1.17 6.20 -0.41
CA VAL A 46 2.63 6.01 -0.22
C VAL A 46 3.35 7.36 -0.27
N VAL A 47 3.04 8.20 -1.27
CA VAL A 47 3.62 9.57 -1.39
C VAL A 47 3.30 10.42 -0.17
N ARG A 48 2.05 10.39 0.32
CA ARG A 48 1.65 11.13 1.53
C ARG A 48 2.46 10.71 2.75
N ASN A 49 2.67 9.41 2.93
CA ASN A 49 3.43 8.86 4.05
C ASN A 49 4.94 9.18 3.93
N LEU A 50 5.53 9.10 2.73
CA LEU A 50 6.91 9.55 2.49
C LEU A 50 7.10 11.02 2.86
N LYS A 51 6.17 11.88 2.44
CA LYS A 51 6.20 13.31 2.81
C LYS A 51 6.03 13.54 4.31
N ALA A 52 5.16 12.79 4.98
CA ALA A 52 4.99 12.84 6.43
C ALA A 52 6.26 12.41 7.20
N LEU A 53 7.06 11.52 6.60
CA LEU A 53 8.39 11.13 7.12
C LEU A 53 9.51 12.13 6.76
N GLY A 54 9.19 13.28 6.15
CA GLY A 54 10.14 14.35 5.86
C GLY A 54 10.84 14.25 4.51
N VAL A 55 10.42 13.34 3.61
CA VAL A 55 10.94 13.28 2.25
C VAL A 55 10.32 14.40 1.42
N THR A 56 11.13 15.39 1.02
CA THR A 56 10.65 16.58 0.30
C THR A 56 10.63 16.40 -1.22
N ASP A 57 11.47 15.52 -1.76
CA ASP A 57 11.60 15.30 -3.21
C ASP A 57 11.00 13.93 -3.58
N VAL A 58 9.69 13.92 -3.85
CA VAL A 58 8.93 12.72 -4.20
C VAL A 58 8.15 12.97 -5.47
N ASP A 59 8.49 12.24 -6.53
CA ASP A 59 7.75 12.21 -7.79
C ASP A 59 6.77 11.03 -7.81
N ILE A 60 5.66 11.17 -8.53
CA ILE A 60 4.67 10.09 -8.72
C ILE A 60 4.33 9.91 -10.19
N ILE A 61 4.27 8.66 -10.64
CA ILE A 61 3.76 8.24 -11.95
C ILE A 61 2.64 7.23 -11.74
N THR A 62 1.42 7.58 -12.15
CA THR A 62 0.22 6.81 -11.88
C THR A 62 -0.77 6.85 -13.04
N ASN A 63 -1.85 6.06 -12.95
CA ASN A 63 -2.96 6.04 -13.89
C ASN A 63 -3.60 7.43 -14.06
N LYS A 64 -4.06 7.71 -15.25
CA LYS A 64 -4.82 8.93 -15.57
C LYS A 64 -6.30 8.81 -15.27
N GLU A 65 -6.85 7.60 -15.43
CA GLU A 65 -8.23 7.30 -15.12
C GLU A 65 -8.43 7.29 -13.60
N GLN A 66 -9.53 7.90 -13.17
CA GLN A 66 -9.82 8.00 -11.75
C GLN A 66 -10.46 6.70 -11.23
N ILE A 67 -9.77 6.02 -10.33
CA ILE A 67 -10.32 4.95 -9.50
C ILE A 67 -10.89 5.59 -8.24
N THR A 68 -12.11 5.21 -7.84
CA THR A 68 -12.73 5.73 -6.62
C THR A 68 -13.11 4.61 -5.66
N LYS A 69 -12.94 4.87 -4.36
CA LYS A 69 -13.38 4.00 -3.27
C LYS A 69 -14.12 4.83 -2.25
N THR A 70 -15.44 4.68 -2.21
CA THR A 70 -16.30 5.43 -1.27
C THR A 70 -16.74 4.52 -0.15
N ARG A 71 -16.46 4.93 1.09
CA ARG A 71 -16.86 4.22 2.32
C ARG A 71 -17.88 5.05 3.06
N TYR A 72 -19.02 4.45 3.38
CA TYR A 72 -20.05 5.03 4.23
C TYR A 72 -19.87 4.51 5.65
N VAL A 73 -19.63 5.42 6.58
CA VAL A 73 -19.22 5.10 7.96
C VAL A 73 -20.17 5.72 8.95
N GLU A 74 -20.74 4.91 9.84
CA GLU A 74 -21.54 5.40 10.97
C GLU A 74 -20.61 6.13 11.96
N GLU A 75 -20.91 7.41 12.24
CA GLU A 75 -19.96 8.33 12.86
C GLU A 75 -19.68 8.01 14.35
N LYS A 76 -20.68 7.50 15.10
CA LYS A 76 -20.54 7.19 16.52
C LYS A 76 -19.76 5.91 16.77
N SER A 77 -20.17 4.83 16.07
CA SER A 77 -19.58 3.50 16.22
C SER A 77 -18.30 3.33 15.40
N ASN A 78 -18.03 4.22 14.43
CA ASN A 78 -17.00 4.09 13.41
C ASN A 78 -17.16 2.81 12.56
N GLN A 79 -18.36 2.26 12.48
CA GLN A 79 -18.65 1.07 11.72
C GLN A 79 -18.81 1.42 10.23
N MET A 80 -18.06 0.73 9.36
CA MET A 80 -18.26 0.81 7.93
C MET A 80 -19.53 0.06 7.56
N LEU A 81 -20.49 0.76 6.93
CA LEU A 81 -21.78 0.24 6.51
C LEU A 81 -21.78 -0.30 5.09
N LEU A 82 -21.07 0.40 4.21
CA LEU A 82 -21.00 0.09 2.79
C LEU A 82 -19.71 0.63 2.22
N ARG A 83 -19.09 -0.11 1.29
CA ARG A 83 -18.05 0.38 0.41
C ARG A 83 -18.51 0.25 -1.05
N VAL A 84 -18.33 1.33 -1.81
CA VAL A 84 -18.60 1.37 -3.24
C VAL A 84 -17.28 1.61 -3.97
N ASP A 85 -16.87 0.65 -4.80
CA ASP A 85 -15.69 0.76 -5.64
C ASP A 85 -16.15 1.12 -7.07
N GLY A 86 -15.76 2.32 -7.52
CA GLY A 86 -16.05 2.82 -8.86
C GLY A 86 -14.81 2.79 -9.73
N ASN A 87 -14.98 2.37 -11.00
CA ASN A 87 -13.92 2.32 -12.01
C ASN A 87 -12.65 1.58 -11.53
N ASP A 88 -12.82 0.35 -11.05
CA ASP A 88 -11.75 -0.44 -10.37
C ASP A 88 -10.70 -1.05 -11.34
N ARG A 89 -10.70 -0.62 -12.60
CA ARG A 89 -9.72 -1.02 -13.62
C ARG A 89 -9.32 0.17 -14.47
N VAL A 90 -8.06 0.22 -14.85
CA VAL A 90 -7.48 1.25 -15.72
C VAL A 90 -6.72 0.62 -16.86
N SER A 91 -6.50 1.41 -17.92
CA SER A 91 -5.68 0.99 -19.04
C SER A 91 -4.20 1.08 -18.70
N ASN A 92 -3.38 0.17 -19.23
CA ASN A 92 -1.94 0.31 -19.16
C ASN A 92 -1.53 1.56 -19.97
N SER A 93 -1.01 2.55 -19.28
CA SER A 93 -0.52 3.81 -19.86
C SER A 93 0.89 4.16 -19.39
N PHE A 94 1.57 3.21 -18.75
CA PHE A 94 2.92 3.42 -18.23
C PHE A 94 3.94 3.50 -19.37
N ASP A 95 4.72 4.58 -19.38
CA ASP A 95 5.78 4.81 -20.37
C ASP A 95 7.12 5.05 -19.65
N TYR A 96 7.89 3.97 -19.52
CA TYR A 96 9.21 4.00 -18.87
C TYR A 96 10.27 4.74 -19.69
N SER A 97 10.05 5.00 -20.98
CA SER A 97 11.05 5.62 -21.87
C SER A 97 11.39 7.06 -21.49
N LYS A 98 10.49 7.74 -20.78
CA LYS A 98 10.62 9.12 -20.35
C LYS A 98 11.21 9.27 -18.94
N ILE A 99 11.58 8.17 -18.29
CA ILE A 99 12.02 8.15 -16.90
C ILE A 99 13.53 7.95 -16.84
N ASP A 100 14.23 8.91 -16.26
CA ASP A 100 15.62 8.71 -15.84
C ASP A 100 15.66 8.09 -14.43
N PHE A 101 15.56 6.75 -14.39
CA PHE A 101 15.61 5.99 -13.13
C PHE A 101 16.86 6.22 -12.31
N LYS A 102 17.98 6.59 -12.95
CA LYS A 102 19.27 6.82 -12.28
C LYS A 102 19.30 8.12 -11.48
N SER A 103 18.39 9.05 -11.77
CA SER A 103 18.27 10.30 -11.03
C SER A 103 17.60 10.16 -9.66
N TYR A 104 17.02 8.98 -9.35
CA TYR A 104 16.36 8.69 -8.09
C TYR A 104 17.25 7.85 -7.17
N ASP A 105 17.21 8.15 -5.89
CA ASP A 105 17.84 7.34 -4.86
C ASP A 105 17.15 5.99 -4.68
N ALA A 106 15.81 5.99 -4.81
CA ALA A 106 14.98 4.79 -4.78
C ALA A 106 13.73 4.90 -5.66
N VAL A 107 13.23 3.74 -6.10
CA VAL A 107 11.94 3.59 -6.79
C VAL A 107 11.04 2.70 -5.96
N VAL A 108 9.83 3.17 -5.68
CA VAL A 108 8.79 2.43 -4.94
C VAL A 108 7.64 2.11 -5.87
N VAL A 109 7.33 0.84 -6.02
CA VAL A 109 6.19 0.38 -6.82
C VAL A 109 5.04 -0.02 -5.90
N ALA A 110 3.88 0.64 -6.07
CA ALA A 110 2.63 0.34 -5.39
C ALA A 110 1.64 -0.24 -6.40
N ASP A 111 1.74 -1.55 -6.64
CA ASP A 111 0.97 -2.26 -7.66
C ASP A 111 -0.26 -2.93 -7.03
N TYR A 112 -1.42 -2.29 -7.16
CA TYR A 112 -2.70 -2.81 -6.69
C TYR A 112 -3.42 -3.69 -7.71
N ASP A 113 -2.73 -4.05 -8.80
CA ASP A 113 -3.23 -4.88 -9.91
C ASP A 113 -4.52 -4.32 -10.53
N LYS A 114 -4.57 -2.97 -10.69
CA LYS A 114 -5.71 -2.31 -11.33
C LYS A 114 -5.54 -2.16 -12.85
N GLY A 115 -4.36 -2.49 -13.38
CA GLY A 115 -4.08 -2.51 -14.82
C GLY A 115 -3.06 -1.48 -15.27
N PHE A 116 -2.63 -0.55 -14.42
CA PHE A 116 -1.65 0.48 -14.79
C PHE A 116 -0.30 -0.13 -15.21
N LEU A 117 0.18 -1.15 -14.47
CA LEU A 117 1.45 -1.84 -14.75
C LEU A 117 1.21 -3.26 -15.25
N THR A 118 1.95 -3.66 -16.28
CA THR A 118 2.10 -5.05 -16.72
C THR A 118 3.28 -5.72 -16.03
N TYR A 119 3.40 -7.04 -16.09
CA TYR A 119 4.58 -7.78 -15.64
C TYR A 119 5.88 -7.29 -16.33
N ASN A 120 5.82 -7.00 -17.62
CA ASN A 120 6.96 -6.48 -18.38
C ASN A 120 7.39 -5.08 -17.90
N ASP A 121 6.45 -4.25 -17.47
CA ASP A 121 6.75 -2.93 -16.91
C ASP A 121 7.45 -3.08 -15.56
N ILE A 122 6.96 -3.99 -14.70
CA ILE A 122 7.57 -4.32 -13.41
C ILE A 122 9.01 -4.79 -13.60
N GLU A 123 9.26 -5.73 -14.51
CA GLU A 123 10.62 -6.20 -14.84
C GLU A 123 11.55 -5.04 -15.24
N LYS A 124 11.08 -4.15 -16.11
CA LYS A 124 11.87 -3.01 -16.58
C LYS A 124 12.16 -2.01 -15.46
N ILE A 125 11.21 -1.77 -14.56
CA ILE A 125 11.41 -0.91 -13.40
C ILE A 125 12.50 -1.50 -12.49
N GLY A 126 12.41 -2.79 -12.14
CA GLY A 126 13.43 -3.47 -11.34
C GLY A 126 14.83 -3.37 -11.96
N LYS A 127 14.96 -3.72 -13.24
CA LYS A 127 16.25 -3.68 -13.96
C LYS A 127 16.87 -2.29 -14.08
N LYS A 128 16.08 -1.24 -14.15
CA LYS A 128 16.57 0.13 -14.38
C LYS A 128 16.85 0.90 -13.10
N SER A 129 16.29 0.47 -11.98
CA SER A 129 16.39 1.14 -10.69
C SER A 129 17.66 0.72 -9.95
N LYS A 130 18.30 1.65 -9.24
CA LYS A 130 19.45 1.35 -8.36
C LYS A 130 19.00 0.64 -7.09
N LEU A 131 17.92 1.13 -6.51
CA LEU A 131 17.28 0.62 -5.31
C LEU A 131 15.78 0.61 -5.58
N SER A 132 15.15 -0.56 -5.43
CA SER A 132 13.73 -0.72 -5.80
C SER A 132 12.97 -1.57 -4.81
N PHE A 133 11.77 -1.10 -4.50
CA PHE A 133 10.83 -1.72 -3.56
C PHE A 133 9.51 -1.92 -4.26
N ILE A 134 8.86 -3.04 -4.06
CA ILE A 134 7.55 -3.29 -4.62
C ILE A 134 6.59 -3.88 -3.58
N ASP A 135 5.39 -3.30 -3.49
CA ASP A 135 4.20 -3.88 -2.88
C ASP A 135 3.24 -4.25 -4.00
N THR A 136 2.93 -5.52 -4.16
CA THR A 136 2.13 -5.99 -5.31
C THR A 136 1.03 -6.95 -4.92
N LYS A 137 -0.09 -6.87 -5.62
CA LYS A 137 -1.20 -7.84 -5.56
C LYS A 137 -1.14 -8.88 -6.68
N LYS A 138 -0.16 -8.78 -7.57
CA LYS A 138 0.09 -9.78 -8.59
C LYS A 138 0.73 -11.02 -7.98
N VAL A 139 0.53 -12.15 -8.63
CA VAL A 139 1.30 -13.36 -8.32
C VAL A 139 2.74 -13.13 -8.75
N VAL A 140 3.69 -13.26 -7.81
CA VAL A 140 5.10 -13.07 -8.12
C VAL A 140 5.63 -14.21 -8.99
N ASP A 141 6.38 -13.83 -10.01
CA ASP A 141 7.13 -14.71 -10.90
C ASP A 141 8.59 -14.23 -10.90
N HIS A 142 9.52 -15.14 -10.66
CA HIS A 142 10.93 -14.83 -10.56
C HIS A 142 11.46 -14.03 -11.75
N ASN A 143 10.98 -14.33 -12.97
CA ASN A 143 11.43 -13.64 -14.16
C ASN A 143 11.19 -12.14 -14.15
N TYR A 144 10.12 -11.69 -13.52
CA TYR A 144 9.70 -10.28 -13.51
C TYR A 144 10.10 -9.51 -12.25
N PHE A 145 10.36 -10.21 -11.13
CA PHE A 145 10.57 -9.57 -9.83
C PHE A 145 12.00 -9.72 -9.27
N LYS A 146 12.84 -10.57 -9.86
CA LYS A 146 14.20 -10.87 -9.37
C LYS A 146 15.14 -9.67 -9.25
N ASP A 147 14.86 -8.62 -10.01
CA ASP A 147 15.69 -7.42 -10.04
C ASP A 147 15.26 -6.36 -9.01
N PHE A 148 14.18 -6.61 -8.25
CA PHE A 148 13.81 -5.76 -7.11
C PHE A 148 14.69 -6.03 -5.91
N THR A 149 15.05 -4.96 -5.19
CA THR A 149 15.80 -5.06 -3.93
C THR A 149 14.94 -5.72 -2.85
N PHE A 150 13.67 -5.29 -2.72
CA PHE A 150 12.70 -5.92 -1.82
C PHE A 150 11.33 -6.04 -2.48
N VAL A 151 10.69 -7.18 -2.21
CA VAL A 151 9.31 -7.48 -2.57
C VAL A 151 8.51 -7.64 -1.28
N LYS A 152 7.51 -6.80 -1.07
CA LYS A 152 6.62 -6.89 0.08
C LYS A 152 5.26 -7.37 -0.37
N MET A 153 4.69 -8.29 0.39
CA MET A 153 3.34 -8.83 0.22
C MET A 153 2.69 -9.02 1.59
N ASN A 154 1.37 -9.05 1.64
CA ASN A 154 0.71 -9.59 2.82
C ASN A 154 0.63 -11.13 2.74
N GLU A 155 0.28 -11.76 3.86
CA GLU A 155 0.23 -13.22 3.96
C GLU A 155 -0.73 -13.85 2.93
N VAL A 156 -1.92 -13.28 2.73
CA VAL A 156 -2.90 -13.78 1.76
C VAL A 156 -2.39 -13.69 0.31
N GLU A 157 -1.68 -12.62 0.00
CA GLU A 157 -1.05 -12.43 -1.32
C GLU A 157 0.08 -13.44 -1.53
N TRP A 158 0.89 -13.69 -0.50
CA TRP A 158 1.96 -14.67 -0.56
C TRP A 158 1.43 -16.11 -0.66
N ASP A 159 0.42 -16.48 0.13
CA ASP A 159 -0.21 -17.80 0.05
C ASP A 159 -0.72 -18.11 -1.36
N ARG A 160 -1.31 -17.11 -2.02
CA ARG A 160 -1.73 -17.21 -3.43
C ARG A 160 -0.55 -17.45 -4.38
N CYS A 161 0.62 -16.87 -4.11
CA CYS A 161 1.83 -17.11 -4.89
C CYS A 161 2.33 -18.55 -4.69
N VAL A 162 2.31 -19.06 -3.46
CA VAL A 162 2.68 -20.45 -3.12
C VAL A 162 1.75 -21.43 -3.83
N GLU A 163 0.44 -21.20 -3.83
CA GLU A 163 -0.54 -22.01 -4.56
C GLU A 163 -0.26 -22.06 -6.07
N LYS A 164 0.39 -21.04 -6.62
CA LYS A 164 0.83 -20.97 -8.02
C LYS A 164 2.24 -21.48 -8.26
N GLY A 165 2.89 -22.04 -7.23
CA GLY A 165 4.18 -22.72 -7.33
C GLY A 165 5.38 -21.88 -6.92
N ALA A 166 5.20 -20.68 -6.36
CA ALA A 166 6.31 -19.91 -5.80
C ALA A 166 6.93 -20.64 -4.60
N GLN A 167 8.26 -20.70 -4.56
CA GLN A 167 9.00 -21.35 -3.48
C GLN A 167 9.68 -20.27 -2.63
N TYR A 168 9.48 -20.30 -1.32
CA TYR A 168 10.02 -19.30 -0.40
C TYR A 168 11.54 -19.14 -0.51
N MET A 169 12.27 -20.24 -0.70
CA MET A 169 13.73 -20.24 -0.82
C MET A 169 14.27 -19.39 -1.97
N GLU A 170 13.49 -19.20 -3.03
CA GLU A 170 13.87 -18.36 -4.18
C GLU A 170 13.79 -16.86 -3.86
N TRP A 171 13.08 -16.49 -2.78
CA TRP A 171 12.72 -15.12 -2.44
C TRP A 171 13.23 -14.67 -1.08
N MET A 172 13.78 -15.60 -0.27
CA MET A 172 14.03 -15.37 1.15
C MET A 172 14.93 -14.17 1.45
N ASP A 173 15.80 -13.79 0.51
CA ASP A 173 16.73 -12.67 0.65
C ASP A 173 16.12 -11.30 0.38
N ARG A 174 14.90 -11.27 -0.17
CA ARG A 174 14.21 -10.03 -0.61
C ARG A 174 12.73 -9.96 -0.27
N LEU A 175 12.11 -11.08 0.08
CA LEU A 175 10.69 -11.13 0.38
C LEU A 175 10.42 -10.75 1.83
N ILE A 176 9.50 -9.79 2.01
CA ILE A 176 8.94 -9.43 3.31
C ILE A 176 7.44 -9.72 3.28
N VAL A 177 6.99 -10.61 4.16
CA VAL A 177 5.57 -10.98 4.29
C VAL A 177 4.98 -10.32 5.53
N THR A 178 4.06 -9.37 5.33
CA THR A 178 3.34 -8.73 6.44
C THR A 178 2.14 -9.57 6.88
N MET A 179 1.94 -9.72 8.21
CA MET A 179 1.00 -10.66 8.83
C MET A 179 0.07 -9.96 9.84
N SER A 180 -0.35 -8.73 9.52
CA SER A 180 -1.22 -7.90 10.37
C SER A 180 -0.68 -7.75 11.81
N GLU A 181 -1.47 -8.11 12.82
CA GLU A 181 -1.12 -8.03 14.24
C GLU A 181 0.05 -8.97 14.66
N ARG A 182 0.48 -9.86 13.79
CA ARG A 182 1.67 -10.70 14.02
C ARG A 182 2.96 -10.06 13.55
N GLY A 183 2.88 -8.88 12.92
CA GLY A 183 4.03 -8.16 12.38
C GLY A 183 4.40 -8.62 10.98
N CYS A 184 5.66 -8.92 10.72
CA CYS A 184 6.10 -9.45 9.43
C CYS A 184 7.19 -10.51 9.56
N LYS A 185 7.38 -11.24 8.47
CA LYS A 185 8.44 -12.25 8.32
C LYS A 185 9.43 -11.79 7.24
N TYR A 186 10.72 -11.91 7.57
CA TYR A 186 11.81 -11.71 6.63
C TYR A 186 12.89 -12.76 6.93
N PHE A 187 13.40 -13.44 5.91
CA PHE A 187 14.20 -14.66 6.10
C PHE A 187 13.45 -15.70 6.95
N ASP A 188 14.09 -16.20 7.98
CA ASP A 188 13.57 -17.14 8.98
C ASP A 188 13.09 -16.43 10.27
N GLN A 189 13.17 -15.10 10.31
CA GLN A 189 12.86 -14.30 11.48
C GLN A 189 11.49 -13.62 11.37
N THR A 190 10.78 -13.58 12.51
CA THR A 190 9.53 -12.82 12.67
C THR A 190 9.78 -11.57 13.48
N PHE A 191 9.28 -10.44 13.01
CA PHE A 191 9.35 -9.11 13.62
C PHE A 191 7.95 -8.74 14.12
N PRO A 192 7.67 -8.88 15.43
CA PRO A 192 6.36 -8.62 15.97
C PRO A 192 6.03 -7.11 15.98
N VAL A 193 4.74 -6.79 16.03
CA VAL A 193 4.25 -5.44 16.33
C VAL A 193 3.76 -5.35 17.77
N ASP A 194 3.65 -4.12 18.30
CA ASP A 194 3.00 -3.89 19.59
C ASP A 194 1.50 -4.16 19.47
N ARG A 195 1.03 -5.17 20.19
CA ARG A 195 -0.39 -5.59 20.22
C ARG A 195 -1.21 -4.89 21.29
N SER A 196 -0.60 -4.04 22.08
CA SER A 196 -1.29 -3.29 23.15
C SER A 196 -2.12 -2.11 22.63
N VAL A 197 -2.00 -1.78 21.33
CA VAL A 197 -2.66 -0.63 20.73
C VAL A 197 -4.09 -0.91 20.30
N GLU A 198 -4.96 0.09 20.42
CA GLU A 198 -6.32 0.03 19.90
C GLU A 198 -6.31 0.24 18.37
N VAL A 199 -6.65 -0.81 17.62
CA VAL A 199 -6.80 -0.72 16.16
C VAL A 199 -8.13 -0.08 15.83
N ARG A 200 -8.09 1.07 15.12
CA ARG A 200 -9.30 1.81 14.70
C ARG A 200 -9.60 1.64 13.22
N ASP A 201 -8.57 1.59 12.37
CA ASP A 201 -8.71 1.40 10.93
C ASP A 201 -7.42 0.79 10.35
N LEU A 202 -7.56 -0.24 9.53
CA LEU A 202 -6.43 -0.89 8.85
C LEU A 202 -6.09 -0.26 7.50
N SER A 203 -6.91 0.70 7.04
CA SER A 203 -6.74 1.31 5.71
C SER A 203 -5.43 2.10 5.62
N GLY A 204 -4.59 1.75 4.66
CA GLY A 204 -3.31 2.42 4.43
C GLY A 204 -2.15 1.94 5.30
N ALA A 205 -2.35 0.94 6.18
CA ALA A 205 -1.27 0.37 6.99
C ALA A 205 -0.13 -0.20 6.13
N GLY A 206 -0.44 -0.87 5.03
CA GLY A 206 0.56 -1.40 4.09
C GLY A 206 1.37 -0.30 3.40
N ASP A 207 0.71 0.79 3.00
CA ASP A 207 1.37 1.94 2.35
C ASP A 207 2.28 2.69 3.32
N SER A 208 1.85 2.88 4.57
CA SER A 208 2.67 3.51 5.61
C SER A 208 3.84 2.63 6.02
N TRP A 209 3.63 1.31 6.11
CA TRP A 209 4.70 0.36 6.34
C TRP A 209 5.77 0.45 5.24
N MET A 210 5.35 0.44 3.96
CA MET A 210 6.26 0.56 2.82
C MET A 210 7.04 1.88 2.87
N ALA A 211 6.37 2.99 3.12
CA ALA A 211 7.02 4.30 3.22
C ALA A 211 8.07 4.33 4.36
N GLY A 212 7.74 3.79 5.53
CA GLY A 212 8.65 3.67 6.67
C GLY A 212 9.87 2.81 6.34
N PHE A 213 9.65 1.63 5.75
CA PHE A 213 10.72 0.72 5.36
C PHE A 213 11.70 1.37 4.38
N VAL A 214 11.18 2.01 3.32
CA VAL A 214 11.99 2.65 2.28
C VAL A 214 12.86 3.77 2.85
N VAL A 215 12.27 4.67 3.64
CA VAL A 215 13.01 5.79 4.24
C VAL A 215 14.15 5.27 5.12
N LYS A 216 13.83 4.34 6.02
CA LYS A 216 14.82 3.81 6.96
C LYS A 216 15.91 3.01 6.26
N TYR A 217 15.54 2.22 5.23
CA TYR A 217 16.52 1.46 4.46
C TYR A 217 17.49 2.35 3.68
N ILE A 218 17.02 3.45 3.09
CA ILE A 218 17.94 4.42 2.43
C ILE A 218 18.92 5.03 3.45
N GLU A 219 18.49 5.25 4.70
CA GLU A 219 19.33 5.83 5.74
C GLU A 219 20.38 4.85 6.28
N THR A 220 20.00 3.57 6.49
CA THR A 220 20.84 2.62 7.25
C THR A 220 21.42 1.48 6.43
N ASN A 221 20.80 1.19 5.27
CA ASN A 221 21.09 0.00 4.46
C ASN A 221 20.94 -1.32 5.27
N ASP A 222 20.11 -1.30 6.34
CA ASP A 222 19.85 -2.43 7.21
C ASP A 222 18.36 -2.82 7.11
N PRO A 223 18.02 -4.00 6.56
CA PRO A 223 16.63 -4.43 6.43
C PRO A 223 15.97 -4.71 7.79
N TYR A 224 16.72 -5.16 8.79
CA TYR A 224 16.17 -5.50 10.11
C TYR A 224 15.71 -4.25 10.85
N GLU A 225 16.57 -3.24 10.93
CA GLU A 225 16.23 -1.94 11.51
C GLU A 225 15.07 -1.26 10.74
N SER A 226 15.06 -1.43 9.42
CA SER A 226 14.02 -0.86 8.56
C SER A 226 12.66 -1.52 8.78
N ILE A 227 12.63 -2.83 9.02
CA ILE A 227 11.41 -3.56 9.34
C ILE A 227 10.83 -3.11 10.70
N GLU A 228 11.67 -3.01 11.72
CA GLU A 228 11.24 -2.55 13.06
C GLU A 228 10.64 -1.14 12.98
N PHE A 229 11.30 -0.23 12.28
CA PHE A 229 10.79 1.12 12.05
C PHE A 229 9.48 1.12 11.25
N ALA A 230 9.37 0.31 10.20
CA ALA A 230 8.14 0.20 9.40
C ALA A 230 6.97 -0.34 10.23
N ASN A 231 7.20 -1.34 11.07
CA ASN A 231 6.21 -1.89 11.99
C ASN A 231 5.70 -0.82 12.97
N GLU A 232 6.60 -0.01 13.54
CA GLU A 232 6.24 1.13 14.41
C GLU A 232 5.35 2.12 13.66
N LYS A 233 5.73 2.51 12.43
CA LYS A 233 4.97 3.50 11.65
C LYS A 233 3.58 2.98 11.24
N ALA A 234 3.48 1.73 10.82
CA ALA A 234 2.18 1.12 10.55
C ALA A 234 1.31 1.05 11.81
N THR A 235 1.90 0.73 12.96
CA THR A 235 1.20 0.72 14.26
C THR A 235 0.63 2.08 14.64
N ILE A 236 1.33 3.18 14.35
CA ILE A 236 0.81 4.54 14.57
C ILE A 236 -0.41 4.82 13.67
N VAL A 237 -0.37 4.38 12.40
CA VAL A 237 -1.44 4.64 11.44
C VAL A 237 -2.71 3.89 11.78
N VAL A 238 -2.64 2.63 12.18
CA VAL A 238 -3.84 1.83 12.50
C VAL A 238 -4.63 2.34 13.71
N GLN A 239 -4.05 3.20 14.53
CA GLN A 239 -4.73 3.86 15.65
C GLN A 239 -5.52 5.11 15.23
N LYS A 240 -5.39 5.55 13.98
CA LYS A 240 -6.10 6.70 13.41
C LYS A 240 -7.33 6.22 12.63
N ARG A 241 -8.26 7.13 12.35
CA ARG A 241 -9.44 6.81 11.52
C ARG A 241 -9.19 7.15 10.06
N GLY A 242 -9.69 6.33 9.17
CA GLY A 242 -9.59 6.52 7.72
C GLY A 242 -8.19 6.22 7.17
N VAL A 243 -7.95 6.55 5.90
CA VAL A 243 -6.61 6.45 5.28
C VAL A 243 -5.74 7.57 5.85
N ALA A 244 -5.13 7.28 7.00
CA ALA A 244 -4.29 8.21 7.71
C ALA A 244 -2.83 8.15 7.23
N THR A 245 -2.05 9.15 7.60
CA THR A 245 -0.59 9.18 7.44
C THR A 245 0.10 9.07 8.80
N ILE A 246 1.36 8.73 8.75
CA ILE A 246 2.28 8.64 9.90
C ILE A 246 2.31 9.96 10.70
#